data_48883137cb388ce1dafdff9d1d1486bf
#
_entry.id   48883137cb388ce1dafdff9d1d1486bf
#
_cell.length_a   1.000
_cell.length_b   1.000
_cell.length_c   1.000
_cell.angle_alpha   90.00
_cell.angle_beta   90.00
_cell.angle_gamma   90.00
#
_symmetry.space_group_name_H-M   'P 1'
#
loop_
_entity.id
_entity.type
_entity.pdbx_description
1 polymer ?
#
loop_
_entity_poly.entity_id
_entity_poly.type
_entity_poly.pdbx_seq_one_letter_code
_entity_poly.pdbx_strand_id
1 'polypeptide(L)'
;MNRIKKSNINFKPSNKDIKSLLIINRHFWPDKSSCSAILFHLAKKFSIDIKNVSVITSKPKRFGSKFSKSEILKIDKKTNLKVFRLSVLKEDHRALPRIYNAIYLGLFAFFKILFGKYELVIATSSPPILSAFLISSATKIKDIRFIYYCMDINPEIGILTGDFRNKLLKNIMFALEKFSCFKANPIIVHSEAMKKTLQNRYKDKKLNIKIVNNLSVPKENKFSFSKNFNKFNEGGLTIIYAGNIGRFQGLQNIIYAFKLLVEYKNIELIFLGEGVEKSRLIALSKNLGTNIKFKEYTSYDKAKTIISRADLGLISLIPNMHKFAYPSKTISYLEQAIPILALIEEESDLAQTILKNKIGFVSDINNPQNLANLLIKLSIDQKWKIDLKKSCLETFQNQFSEKVILDKWQDILYS
;
A
#
# COMPACT_ATOMS: atom_id res chain seq x y z
N MET A 1 -19.40 36.74 -1.76
CA MET A 1 -19.91 35.69 -2.64
C MET A 1 -18.83 35.30 -3.65
N ASN A 2 -17.92 34.40 -3.31
CA ASN A 2 -16.89 33.89 -4.22
C ASN A 2 -17.20 32.43 -4.56
N ARG A 3 -17.66 32.22 -5.80
CA ARG A 3 -17.89 30.88 -6.39
C ARG A 3 -16.55 30.15 -6.47
N ILE A 4 -16.40 29.13 -5.65
CA ILE A 4 -15.28 28.18 -5.73
C ILE A 4 -15.46 27.39 -7.03
N LYS A 5 -14.57 27.63 -8.00
CA LYS A 5 -14.48 26.81 -9.21
C LYS A 5 -14.21 25.37 -8.81
N LYS A 6 -15.23 24.50 -8.99
CA LYS A 6 -15.00 23.05 -9.07
C LYS A 6 -14.02 22.83 -10.23
N SER A 7 -12.85 22.29 -9.94
CA SER A 7 -11.94 21.82 -10.97
C SER A 7 -12.59 20.61 -11.64
N ASN A 8 -13.35 20.85 -12.69
CA ASN A 8 -13.77 19.82 -13.62
C ASN A 8 -12.48 19.37 -14.35
N ILE A 9 -11.95 18.24 -13.96
CA ILE A 9 -10.96 17.51 -14.74
C ILE A 9 -11.79 16.92 -15.90
N ASN A 10 -11.83 17.63 -17.04
CA ASN A 10 -12.45 17.13 -18.26
C ASN A 10 -11.58 16.01 -18.81
N PHE A 11 -12.08 14.81 -18.80
CA PHE A 11 -11.47 13.64 -19.40
C PHE A 11 -11.52 13.75 -20.93
N LYS A 12 -10.42 13.50 -21.61
CA LYS A 12 -10.43 13.42 -23.07
C LYS A 12 -11.15 12.13 -23.47
N PRO A 13 -12.20 12.18 -24.30
CA PRO A 13 -12.85 10.97 -24.78
C PRO A 13 -11.86 10.21 -25.70
N SER A 14 -11.58 8.97 -25.39
CA SER A 14 -10.91 8.04 -26.28
C SER A 14 -11.96 7.18 -27.01
N ASN A 15 -11.60 6.61 -28.14
CA ASN A 15 -12.49 5.91 -29.08
C ASN A 15 -13.13 4.59 -28.58
N LYS A 16 -13.06 4.25 -27.29
CA LYS A 16 -13.75 3.09 -26.71
C LYS A 16 -14.28 3.44 -25.32
N ASP A 17 -15.55 3.78 -25.22
CA ASP A 17 -16.23 3.97 -23.95
C ASP A 17 -16.37 2.64 -23.22
N ILE A 18 -15.63 2.45 -22.12
CA ILE A 18 -15.84 1.32 -21.21
C ILE A 18 -17.14 1.58 -20.44
N LYS A 19 -18.13 0.73 -20.66
CA LYS A 19 -19.45 0.86 -20.03
C LYS A 19 -19.59 0.05 -18.74
N SER A 20 -18.77 -1.00 -18.56
CA SER A 20 -18.90 -1.91 -17.43
C SER A 20 -17.53 -2.41 -16.92
N LEU A 21 -17.20 -2.07 -15.66
CA LEU A 21 -15.98 -2.42 -14.96
C LEU A 21 -16.26 -3.29 -13.75
N LEU A 22 -15.48 -4.35 -13.55
CA LEU A 22 -15.46 -5.14 -12.33
C LEU A 22 -14.09 -5.02 -11.65
N ILE A 23 -14.10 -4.57 -10.38
CA ILE A 23 -12.91 -4.50 -9.54
C ILE A 23 -12.99 -5.62 -8.50
N ILE A 24 -11.90 -6.39 -8.33
CA ILE A 24 -11.85 -7.52 -7.40
C ILE A 24 -10.69 -7.33 -6.45
N ASN A 25 -10.99 -7.19 -5.17
CA ASN A 25 -10.00 -7.14 -4.10
C ASN A 25 -10.60 -7.68 -2.81
N ARG A 26 -9.79 -8.37 -2.01
CA ARG A 26 -10.23 -8.90 -0.73
C ARG A 26 -10.69 -7.82 0.25
N HIS A 27 -9.99 -6.71 0.32
CA HIS A 27 -10.22 -5.62 1.26
C HIS A 27 -10.74 -4.38 0.53
N PHE A 28 -11.86 -3.85 0.98
CA PHE A 28 -12.47 -2.66 0.42
C PHE A 28 -13.10 -1.82 1.54
N TRP A 29 -13.28 -0.52 1.31
CA TRP A 29 -13.92 0.36 2.28
C TRP A 29 -15.25 -0.24 2.79
N PRO A 30 -15.57 -0.21 4.10
CA PRO A 30 -14.92 0.53 5.19
C PRO A 30 -13.83 -0.27 5.95
N ASP A 31 -13.22 -1.27 5.35
CA ASP A 31 -12.12 -2.01 5.98
C ASP A 31 -10.94 -1.07 6.28
N LYS A 32 -10.36 -1.18 7.47
CA LYS A 32 -9.30 -0.28 7.93
C LYS A 32 -7.95 -0.70 7.33
N SER A 33 -7.67 -0.31 6.10
CA SER A 33 -6.36 -0.44 5.47
C SER A 33 -6.15 0.62 4.39
N SER A 34 -4.90 1.00 4.13
CA SER A 34 -4.57 1.94 3.06
C SER A 34 -5.03 1.43 1.70
N CYS A 35 -4.82 0.15 1.40
CA CYS A 35 -5.29 -0.49 0.17
C CYS A 35 -6.81 -0.36 -0.01
N SER A 36 -7.60 -0.60 1.05
CA SER A 36 -9.06 -0.48 1.00
C SER A 36 -9.52 0.94 0.67
N ALA A 37 -8.89 1.94 1.28
CA ALA A 37 -9.19 3.34 1.04
C ALA A 37 -8.80 3.77 -0.38
N ILE A 38 -7.63 3.36 -0.86
CA ILE A 38 -7.12 3.65 -2.20
C ILE A 38 -8.04 3.06 -3.27
N LEU A 39 -8.39 1.78 -3.15
CA LEU A 39 -9.25 1.12 -4.14
C LEU A 39 -10.68 1.68 -4.14
N PHE A 40 -11.20 2.03 -2.98
CA PHE A 40 -12.49 2.71 -2.89
C PHE A 40 -12.46 4.06 -3.61
N HIS A 41 -11.41 4.84 -3.38
CA HIS A 41 -11.25 6.14 -4.03
C HIS A 41 -11.11 5.99 -5.55
N LEU A 42 -10.30 5.04 -6.03
CA LEU A 42 -10.19 4.72 -7.45
C LEU A 42 -11.53 4.29 -8.06
N ALA A 43 -12.25 3.38 -7.39
CA ALA A 43 -13.56 2.93 -7.87
C ALA A 43 -14.57 4.09 -7.97
N LYS A 44 -14.58 5.01 -6.99
CA LYS A 44 -15.39 6.24 -7.06
C LYS A 44 -15.00 7.14 -8.22
N LYS A 45 -13.72 7.30 -8.50
CA LYS A 45 -13.25 8.10 -9.63
C LYS A 45 -13.64 7.45 -10.96
N PHE A 46 -13.46 6.16 -11.10
CA PHE A 46 -13.88 5.43 -12.30
C PHE A 46 -15.40 5.47 -12.51
N SER A 47 -16.20 5.51 -11.45
CA SER A 47 -17.67 5.61 -11.56
C SER A 47 -18.20 6.97 -12.03
N ILE A 48 -17.32 7.97 -12.21
CA ILE A 48 -17.69 9.24 -12.83
C ILE A 48 -17.88 9.05 -14.33
N ASP A 49 -16.99 8.28 -14.97
CA ASP A 49 -16.97 8.11 -16.44
C ASP A 49 -17.54 6.76 -16.87
N ILE A 50 -17.39 5.72 -16.04
CA ILE A 50 -17.86 4.37 -16.33
C ILE A 50 -19.23 4.14 -15.69
N LYS A 51 -20.24 3.90 -16.51
CA LYS A 51 -21.64 3.79 -16.09
C LYS A 51 -21.88 2.71 -15.04
N ASN A 52 -21.24 1.55 -15.16
CA ASN A 52 -21.46 0.39 -14.30
C ASN A 52 -20.14 -0.05 -13.66
N VAL A 53 -19.86 0.41 -12.46
CA VAL A 53 -18.69 -0.04 -11.68
C VAL A 53 -19.16 -1.00 -10.59
N SER A 54 -18.68 -2.24 -10.67
CA SER A 54 -18.96 -3.28 -9.68
C SER A 54 -17.69 -3.64 -8.90
N VAL A 55 -17.86 -4.03 -7.63
CA VAL A 55 -16.76 -4.44 -6.77
C VAL A 55 -17.09 -5.77 -6.10
N ILE A 56 -16.18 -6.75 -6.16
CA ILE A 56 -16.24 -7.98 -5.36
C ILE A 56 -15.20 -7.89 -4.25
N THR A 57 -15.65 -8.08 -3.00
CA THR A 57 -14.80 -7.96 -1.82
C THR A 57 -15.28 -8.83 -0.67
N SER A 58 -14.52 -8.89 0.43
CA SER A 58 -15.00 -9.49 1.67
C SER A 58 -15.74 -8.49 2.56
N LYS A 59 -16.57 -8.97 3.49
CA LYS A 59 -17.09 -8.15 4.59
C LYS A 59 -15.92 -7.60 5.40
N PRO A 60 -15.99 -6.34 5.89
CA PRO A 60 -14.91 -5.71 6.62
C PRO A 60 -14.68 -6.45 7.96
N LYS A 61 -13.46 -6.92 8.18
CA LYS A 61 -13.04 -7.64 9.40
C LYS A 61 -11.63 -7.28 9.85
N ARG A 62 -10.89 -6.47 9.06
CA ARG A 62 -9.47 -6.20 9.33
C ARG A 62 -9.33 -5.20 10.47
N PHE A 63 -8.33 -5.41 11.33
CA PHE A 63 -8.01 -4.54 12.48
C PHE A 63 -9.21 -4.24 13.38
N GLY A 64 -10.02 -5.26 13.70
CA GLY A 64 -11.14 -5.11 14.62
C GLY A 64 -12.31 -4.27 14.08
N SER A 65 -12.41 -4.07 12.77
CA SER A 65 -13.54 -3.37 12.16
C SER A 65 -14.85 -4.09 12.49
N LYS A 66 -15.68 -3.46 13.30
CA LYS A 66 -17.03 -3.95 13.63
C LYS A 66 -18.03 -3.00 12.96
N PHE A 67 -18.64 -3.46 11.88
CA PHE A 67 -19.74 -2.76 11.22
C PHE A 67 -20.96 -3.67 11.20
N SER A 68 -22.11 -3.14 11.57
CA SER A 68 -23.39 -3.83 11.41
C SER A 68 -23.72 -3.98 9.93
N LYS A 69 -24.58 -4.94 9.61
CA LYS A 69 -25.06 -5.14 8.23
C LYS A 69 -25.76 -3.88 7.70
N SER A 70 -26.51 -3.18 8.55
CA SER A 70 -27.20 -1.94 8.18
C SER A 70 -26.27 -0.77 7.89
N GLU A 71 -25.15 -0.63 8.65
CA GLU A 71 -24.15 0.39 8.40
C GLU A 71 -23.42 0.16 7.08
N ILE A 72 -23.05 -1.10 6.79
CA ILE A 72 -22.42 -1.46 5.51
C ILE A 72 -23.35 -1.15 4.34
N LEU A 73 -24.64 -1.50 4.44
CA LEU A 73 -25.63 -1.21 3.40
C LEU A 73 -25.83 0.31 3.21
N LYS A 74 -25.82 1.11 4.28
CA LYS A 74 -25.88 2.57 4.19
C LYS A 74 -24.66 3.15 3.48
N ILE A 75 -23.48 2.62 3.76
CA ILE A 75 -22.22 3.03 3.09
C ILE A 75 -22.29 2.70 1.60
N ASP A 76 -22.67 1.47 1.25
CA ASP A 76 -22.72 1.02 -0.14
C ASP A 76 -23.77 1.80 -0.95
N LYS A 77 -24.94 2.11 -0.36
CA LYS A 77 -25.98 2.94 -1.00
C LYS A 77 -25.58 4.39 -1.27
N LYS A 78 -24.65 4.95 -0.51
CA LYS A 78 -24.11 6.30 -0.72
C LYS A 78 -23.12 6.41 -1.88
N THR A 79 -22.78 5.28 -2.49
CA THR A 79 -21.85 5.21 -3.63
C THR A 79 -22.61 4.78 -4.88
N ASN A 80 -22.17 5.23 -6.05
CA ASN A 80 -22.68 4.74 -7.34
C ASN A 80 -22.03 3.37 -7.70
N LEU A 81 -21.58 2.61 -6.70
CA LEU A 81 -20.89 1.34 -6.89
C LEU A 81 -21.80 0.16 -6.53
N LYS A 82 -21.75 -0.89 -7.34
CA LYS A 82 -22.40 -2.16 -7.01
C LYS A 82 -21.43 -3.07 -6.26
N VAL A 83 -21.55 -3.15 -4.92
CA VAL A 83 -20.57 -3.87 -4.09
C VAL A 83 -21.12 -5.24 -3.66
N PHE A 84 -20.38 -6.31 -4.00
CA PHE A 84 -20.67 -7.69 -3.59
C PHE A 84 -19.72 -8.07 -2.44
N ARG A 85 -20.27 -8.26 -1.23
CA ARG A 85 -19.47 -8.55 -0.02
C ARG A 85 -19.64 -9.99 0.44
N LEU A 86 -18.55 -10.75 0.38
CA LEU A 86 -18.51 -12.15 0.77
C LEU A 86 -18.19 -12.33 2.26
N SER A 87 -18.83 -13.29 2.89
CA SER A 87 -18.49 -13.71 4.25
C SER A 87 -17.31 -14.68 4.17
N VAL A 88 -16.15 -14.25 4.67
CA VAL A 88 -14.91 -15.04 4.65
C VAL A 88 -14.56 -15.56 6.04
N LEU A 89 -13.79 -16.64 6.11
CA LEU A 89 -13.28 -17.19 7.38
C LEU A 89 -12.28 -16.24 8.02
N LYS A 90 -12.20 -16.28 9.36
CA LYS A 90 -11.16 -15.59 10.12
C LYS A 90 -9.83 -16.31 9.90
N GLU A 91 -8.79 -15.59 9.52
CA GLU A 91 -7.53 -16.22 9.11
C GLU A 91 -6.57 -16.47 10.24
N ASP A 92 -6.50 -15.58 11.23
CA ASP A 92 -5.64 -15.67 12.42
C ASP A 92 -4.24 -16.24 12.09
N HIS A 93 -3.67 -15.79 10.97
CA HIS A 93 -2.37 -16.23 10.42
C HIS A 93 -2.30 -17.71 9.97
N ARG A 94 -3.42 -18.45 9.95
CA ARG A 94 -3.48 -19.84 9.50
C ARG A 94 -3.54 -19.94 7.98
N ALA A 95 -2.83 -20.92 7.40
CA ALA A 95 -2.75 -21.11 5.95
C ALA A 95 -4.07 -21.60 5.34
N LEU A 96 -4.73 -22.59 5.96
CA LEU A 96 -5.96 -23.18 5.42
C LEU A 96 -7.11 -22.18 5.24
N PRO A 97 -7.48 -21.33 6.23
CA PRO A 97 -8.47 -20.30 6.00
C PRO A 97 -8.09 -19.29 4.91
N ARG A 98 -6.80 -18.97 4.76
CA ARG A 98 -6.33 -18.10 3.67
C ARG A 98 -6.56 -18.73 2.29
N ILE A 99 -6.21 -20.01 2.13
CA ILE A 99 -6.40 -20.77 0.89
C ILE A 99 -7.89 -20.86 0.57
N TYR A 100 -8.71 -21.28 1.55
CA TYR A 100 -10.16 -21.35 1.39
C TYR A 100 -10.75 -19.99 0.93
N ASN A 101 -10.41 -18.91 1.60
CA ASN A 101 -10.90 -17.58 1.28
C ASN A 101 -10.46 -17.12 -0.12
N ALA A 102 -9.24 -17.46 -0.55
CA ALA A 102 -8.74 -17.14 -1.89
C ALA A 102 -9.53 -17.91 -2.97
N ILE A 103 -9.78 -19.20 -2.75
CA ILE A 103 -10.57 -20.03 -3.66
C ILE A 103 -12.03 -19.55 -3.68
N TYR A 104 -12.64 -19.33 -2.53
CA TYR A 104 -14.03 -18.89 -2.43
C TYR A 104 -14.29 -17.56 -3.13
N LEU A 105 -13.44 -16.56 -2.87
CA LEU A 105 -13.53 -15.28 -3.57
C LEU A 105 -13.27 -15.42 -5.07
N GLY A 106 -12.26 -16.20 -5.43
CA GLY A 106 -11.90 -16.47 -6.82
C GLY A 106 -13.02 -17.18 -7.60
N LEU A 107 -13.66 -18.22 -7.03
CA LEU A 107 -14.79 -18.91 -7.64
C LEU A 107 -16.03 -18.01 -7.78
N PHE A 108 -16.34 -17.24 -6.75
CA PHE A 108 -17.44 -16.28 -6.84
C PHE A 108 -17.19 -15.26 -7.97
N ALA A 109 -15.97 -14.72 -8.06
CA ALA A 109 -15.59 -13.81 -9.12
C ALA A 109 -15.61 -14.49 -10.50
N PHE A 110 -15.12 -15.74 -10.59
CA PHE A 110 -15.15 -16.55 -11.82
C PHE A 110 -16.58 -16.65 -12.39
N PHE A 111 -17.54 -17.10 -11.59
CA PHE A 111 -18.92 -17.20 -12.04
C PHE A 111 -19.58 -15.85 -12.33
N LYS A 112 -19.24 -14.82 -11.53
CA LYS A 112 -19.73 -13.45 -11.80
C LYS A 112 -19.22 -12.90 -13.14
N ILE A 113 -17.99 -13.23 -13.53
CA ILE A 113 -17.45 -12.85 -14.83
C ILE A 113 -18.13 -13.63 -15.94
N LEU A 114 -18.27 -14.97 -15.80
CA LEU A 114 -18.89 -15.81 -16.84
C LEU A 114 -20.33 -15.40 -17.15
N PHE A 115 -21.13 -15.12 -16.13
CA PHE A 115 -22.55 -14.79 -16.28
C PHE A 115 -22.82 -13.29 -16.28
N GLY A 116 -21.81 -12.45 -16.06
CA GLY A 116 -21.93 -11.01 -16.08
C GLY A 116 -21.64 -10.41 -17.45
N LYS A 117 -21.99 -9.11 -17.59
CA LYS A 117 -21.70 -8.30 -18.79
C LYS A 117 -20.64 -7.27 -18.45
N TYR A 118 -19.40 -7.72 -18.26
CA TYR A 118 -18.25 -6.86 -17.98
C TYR A 118 -17.37 -6.72 -19.22
N GLU A 119 -16.87 -5.52 -19.48
CA GLU A 119 -15.95 -5.23 -20.57
C GLU A 119 -14.50 -5.16 -20.09
N LEU A 120 -14.31 -4.81 -18.81
CA LEU A 120 -13.01 -4.71 -18.16
C LEU A 120 -13.08 -5.33 -16.76
N VAL A 121 -12.05 -6.11 -16.42
CA VAL A 121 -11.85 -6.67 -15.09
C VAL A 121 -10.50 -6.21 -14.55
N ILE A 122 -10.50 -5.62 -13.34
CA ILE A 122 -9.30 -5.29 -12.58
C ILE A 122 -9.25 -6.19 -11.35
N ALA A 123 -8.23 -7.04 -11.23
CA ALA A 123 -8.00 -7.80 -10.01
C ALA A 123 -6.66 -7.43 -9.39
N THR A 124 -6.63 -7.35 -8.05
CA THR A 124 -5.39 -7.12 -7.32
C THR A 124 -4.72 -8.43 -6.95
N SER A 125 -3.46 -8.36 -6.48
CA SER A 125 -2.75 -9.49 -5.87
C SER A 125 -3.26 -9.87 -4.46
N SER A 126 -4.48 -9.46 -4.06
CA SER A 126 -5.09 -9.78 -2.76
C SER A 126 -6.53 -10.31 -2.91
N PRO A 127 -6.80 -11.61 -2.61
CA PRO A 127 -5.87 -12.67 -2.20
C PRO A 127 -4.90 -13.08 -3.31
N PRO A 128 -3.67 -13.50 -2.96
CA PRO A 128 -2.66 -13.80 -3.97
C PRO A 128 -2.93 -15.10 -4.73
N ILE A 129 -2.44 -15.19 -5.95
CA ILE A 129 -2.28 -16.35 -6.81
C ILE A 129 -3.60 -17.06 -7.17
N LEU A 130 -4.21 -17.81 -6.24
CA LEU A 130 -5.38 -18.66 -6.55
C LEU A 130 -6.59 -17.86 -7.07
N SER A 131 -6.91 -16.74 -6.43
CA SER A 131 -8.00 -15.89 -6.91
C SER A 131 -7.67 -15.22 -8.25
N ALA A 132 -6.43 -14.75 -8.42
CA ALA A 132 -5.98 -14.15 -9.68
C ALA A 132 -6.03 -15.15 -10.83
N PHE A 133 -5.62 -16.41 -10.59
CA PHE A 133 -5.72 -17.50 -11.56
C PHE A 133 -7.18 -17.78 -11.98
N LEU A 134 -8.09 -17.92 -11.04
CA LEU A 134 -9.51 -18.14 -11.34
C LEU A 134 -10.13 -16.97 -12.11
N ILE A 135 -9.82 -15.74 -11.71
CA ILE A 135 -10.29 -14.53 -12.38
C ILE A 135 -9.74 -14.44 -13.81
N SER A 136 -8.44 -14.64 -13.98
CA SER A 136 -7.81 -14.60 -15.30
C SER A 136 -8.29 -15.74 -16.23
N SER A 137 -8.63 -16.91 -15.67
CA SER A 137 -9.26 -17.99 -16.42
C SER A 137 -10.65 -17.61 -16.93
N ALA A 138 -11.49 -17.00 -16.09
CA ALA A 138 -12.81 -16.54 -16.49
C ALA A 138 -12.73 -15.44 -17.56
N THR A 139 -11.80 -14.49 -17.41
CA THR A 139 -11.60 -13.43 -18.40
C THR A 139 -11.05 -13.97 -19.73
N LYS A 140 -10.26 -15.06 -19.69
CA LYS A 140 -9.80 -15.76 -20.90
C LYS A 140 -10.96 -16.43 -21.64
N ILE A 141 -11.86 -17.12 -20.90
CA ILE A 141 -13.02 -17.81 -21.48
C ILE A 141 -13.99 -16.83 -22.15
N LYS A 142 -14.20 -15.67 -21.52
CA LYS A 142 -15.15 -14.64 -22.02
C LYS A 142 -14.51 -13.64 -22.96
N ASP A 143 -13.21 -13.76 -23.21
CA ASP A 143 -12.39 -12.79 -23.96
C ASP A 143 -12.55 -11.33 -23.48
N ILE A 144 -12.55 -11.15 -22.15
CA ILE A 144 -12.65 -9.84 -21.51
C ILE A 144 -11.25 -9.29 -21.24
N ARG A 145 -11.06 -7.99 -21.40
CA ARG A 145 -9.82 -7.29 -21.02
C ARG A 145 -9.57 -7.43 -19.52
N PHE A 146 -8.36 -7.85 -19.17
CA PHE A 146 -7.95 -8.11 -17.79
C PHE A 146 -6.73 -7.28 -17.42
N ILE A 147 -6.86 -6.44 -16.38
CA ILE A 147 -5.78 -5.70 -15.77
C ILE A 147 -5.42 -6.40 -14.45
N TYR A 148 -4.17 -6.81 -14.32
CA TYR A 148 -3.65 -7.36 -13.07
C TYR A 148 -2.93 -6.29 -12.28
N TYR A 149 -3.57 -5.77 -11.21
CA TYR A 149 -2.98 -4.77 -10.32
C TYR A 149 -2.14 -5.49 -9.26
N CYS A 150 -0.89 -5.77 -9.60
CA CYS A 150 0.08 -6.51 -8.80
C CYS A 150 0.70 -5.58 -7.75
N MET A 151 0.04 -5.43 -6.62
CA MET A 151 0.50 -4.61 -5.50
C MET A 151 1.71 -5.22 -4.79
N ASP A 152 1.74 -6.55 -4.74
CA ASP A 152 2.77 -7.38 -4.14
C ASP A 152 3.06 -8.57 -5.06
N ILE A 153 4.34 -8.87 -5.29
CA ILE A 153 4.76 -9.98 -6.15
C ILE A 153 4.82 -11.27 -5.35
N ASN A 154 3.98 -12.21 -5.71
CA ASN A 154 3.91 -13.55 -5.12
C ASN A 154 4.34 -14.60 -6.16
N PRO A 155 4.85 -15.77 -5.73
CA PRO A 155 4.97 -16.26 -4.35
C PRO A 155 6.23 -15.78 -3.59
N GLU A 156 7.07 -14.91 -4.17
CA GLU A 156 8.38 -14.54 -3.61
C GLU A 156 8.28 -13.94 -2.21
N ILE A 157 7.29 -13.09 -1.95
CA ILE A 157 7.08 -12.54 -0.59
C ILE A 157 6.88 -13.67 0.41
N GLY A 158 6.02 -14.65 0.09
CA GLY A 158 5.80 -15.81 0.96
C GLY A 158 7.05 -16.71 1.11
N ILE A 159 7.91 -16.76 0.09
CA ILE A 159 9.18 -17.49 0.16
C ILE A 159 10.15 -16.77 1.11
N LEU A 160 10.30 -15.45 0.98
CA LEU A 160 11.18 -14.63 1.83
C LEU A 160 10.72 -14.62 3.30
N THR A 161 9.42 -14.62 3.54
CA THR A 161 8.86 -14.66 4.90
C THR A 161 8.77 -16.07 5.49
N GLY A 162 9.18 -17.10 4.73
CA GLY A 162 9.20 -18.49 5.17
C GLY A 162 7.82 -19.19 5.17
N ASP A 163 6.80 -18.56 4.59
CA ASP A 163 5.44 -19.14 4.51
C ASP A 163 5.37 -20.33 3.53
N PHE A 164 6.25 -20.40 2.53
CA PHE A 164 6.29 -21.45 1.51
C PHE A 164 7.63 -22.20 1.51
N ARG A 165 7.66 -23.41 2.08
CA ARG A 165 8.88 -24.24 2.14
C ARG A 165 8.88 -25.37 1.10
N ASN A 166 7.73 -25.92 0.76
CA ASN A 166 7.59 -27.05 -0.15
C ASN A 166 7.89 -26.65 -1.60
N LYS A 167 8.84 -27.35 -2.25
CA LYS A 167 9.28 -27.08 -3.64
C LYS A 167 8.16 -27.30 -4.68
N LEU A 168 7.37 -28.37 -4.52
CA LEU A 168 6.27 -28.67 -5.44
C LEU A 168 5.20 -27.58 -5.35
N LEU A 169 4.83 -27.15 -4.14
CA LEU A 169 3.87 -26.06 -3.93
C LEU A 169 4.36 -24.76 -4.55
N LYS A 170 5.64 -24.42 -4.40
CA LYS A 170 6.24 -23.25 -5.06
C LYS A 170 6.07 -23.30 -6.57
N ASN A 171 6.40 -24.44 -7.21
CA ASN A 171 6.31 -24.60 -8.66
C ASN A 171 4.86 -24.45 -9.15
N ILE A 172 3.89 -25.02 -8.44
CA ILE A 172 2.46 -24.86 -8.75
C ILE A 172 2.07 -23.37 -8.65
N MET A 173 2.47 -22.68 -7.57
CA MET A 173 2.14 -21.28 -7.38
C MET A 173 2.75 -20.38 -8.47
N PHE A 174 4.00 -20.65 -8.88
CA PHE A 174 4.62 -19.95 -10.01
C PHE A 174 3.88 -20.22 -11.34
N ALA A 175 3.42 -21.44 -11.57
CA ALA A 175 2.68 -21.77 -12.79
C ALA A 175 1.31 -21.06 -12.85
N LEU A 176 0.58 -20.99 -11.73
CA LEU A 176 -0.69 -20.29 -11.64
C LEU A 176 -0.52 -18.77 -11.80
N GLU A 177 0.51 -18.20 -11.17
CA GLU A 177 0.82 -16.78 -11.31
C GLU A 177 1.27 -16.42 -12.72
N LYS A 178 2.07 -17.30 -13.37
CA LYS A 178 2.47 -17.16 -14.77
C LYS A 178 1.24 -17.04 -15.68
N PHE A 179 0.24 -17.89 -15.48
CA PHE A 179 -0.99 -17.83 -16.28
C PHE A 179 -1.69 -16.47 -16.12
N SER A 180 -1.83 -15.99 -14.90
CA SER A 180 -2.45 -14.70 -14.60
C SER A 180 -1.69 -13.52 -15.23
N CYS A 181 -0.36 -13.52 -15.10
CA CYS A 181 0.50 -12.52 -15.72
C CYS A 181 0.42 -12.52 -17.25
N PHE A 182 0.33 -13.70 -17.87
CA PHE A 182 0.28 -13.83 -19.34
C PHE A 182 -1.07 -13.43 -19.95
N LYS A 183 -2.16 -13.54 -19.19
CA LYS A 183 -3.48 -13.07 -19.60
C LYS A 183 -3.65 -11.57 -19.38
N ALA A 184 -2.96 -10.98 -18.42
CA ALA A 184 -3.10 -9.57 -18.07
C ALA A 184 -2.60 -8.64 -19.18
N ASN A 185 -3.37 -7.59 -19.45
CA ASN A 185 -2.99 -6.53 -20.38
C ASN A 185 -3.61 -5.19 -19.94
N PRO A 186 -2.83 -4.34 -19.22
CA PRO A 186 -1.49 -4.58 -18.70
C PRO A 186 -1.45 -5.26 -17.31
N ILE A 187 -0.22 -5.58 -16.85
CA ILE A 187 0.10 -5.75 -15.44
C ILE A 187 0.50 -4.38 -14.88
N ILE A 188 -0.04 -4.00 -13.74
CA ILE A 188 0.33 -2.76 -13.04
C ILE A 188 1.16 -3.11 -11.81
N VAL A 189 2.31 -2.47 -11.68
CA VAL A 189 3.22 -2.58 -10.52
C VAL A 189 3.56 -1.20 -9.96
N HIS A 190 4.20 -1.13 -8.80
CA HIS A 190 4.46 0.14 -8.12
C HIS A 190 5.87 0.70 -8.35
N SER A 191 6.82 -0.11 -8.83
CA SER A 191 8.22 0.31 -8.98
C SER A 191 8.90 -0.35 -10.16
N GLU A 192 10.05 0.21 -10.59
CA GLU A 192 10.87 -0.36 -11.66
C GLU A 192 11.49 -1.69 -11.24
N ALA A 193 11.89 -1.84 -9.96
CA ALA A 193 12.40 -3.10 -9.42
C ALA A 193 11.35 -4.22 -9.52
N MET A 194 10.09 -3.95 -9.21
CA MET A 194 8.98 -4.90 -9.38
C MET A 194 8.77 -5.26 -10.85
N LYS A 195 8.83 -4.28 -11.76
CA LYS A 195 8.71 -4.49 -13.20
C LYS A 195 9.84 -5.37 -13.72
N LYS A 196 11.10 -5.06 -13.37
CA LYS A 196 12.27 -5.86 -13.72
C LYS A 196 12.16 -7.29 -13.19
N THR A 197 11.68 -7.46 -11.96
CA THR A 197 11.48 -8.78 -11.34
C THR A 197 10.51 -9.63 -12.15
N LEU A 198 9.34 -9.12 -12.52
CA LEU A 198 8.36 -9.87 -13.33
C LEU A 198 8.88 -10.13 -14.75
N GLN A 199 9.52 -9.14 -15.39
CA GLN A 199 10.07 -9.32 -16.73
C GLN A 199 11.19 -10.36 -16.76
N ASN A 200 12.09 -10.35 -15.76
CA ASN A 200 13.18 -11.32 -15.64
C ASN A 200 12.69 -12.73 -15.30
N ARG A 201 11.57 -12.85 -14.56
CA ARG A 201 10.93 -14.15 -14.29
C ARG A 201 10.42 -14.83 -15.56
N TYR A 202 9.99 -14.04 -16.55
CA TYR A 202 9.37 -14.50 -17.78
C TYR A 202 10.10 -13.96 -19.01
N LYS A 203 11.42 -14.24 -19.11
CA LYS A 203 12.30 -13.72 -20.17
C LYS A 203 11.81 -14.03 -21.57
N ASP A 204 11.18 -15.20 -21.75
CA ASP A 204 10.71 -15.69 -23.04
C ASP A 204 9.48 -14.93 -23.60
N LYS A 205 8.87 -14.07 -22.79
CA LYS A 205 7.70 -13.28 -23.18
C LYS A 205 7.81 -11.85 -22.72
N LYS A 206 7.68 -10.93 -23.66
CA LYS A 206 7.58 -9.49 -23.33
C LYS A 206 6.21 -9.22 -22.72
N LEU A 207 6.18 -8.95 -21.42
CA LEU A 207 4.97 -8.58 -20.69
C LEU A 207 4.66 -7.08 -20.88
N ASN A 208 3.38 -6.75 -21.01
CA ASN A 208 2.95 -5.35 -20.93
C ASN A 208 2.83 -4.94 -19.46
N ILE A 209 3.90 -4.35 -18.91
CA ILE A 209 3.96 -3.92 -17.51
C ILE A 209 4.00 -2.41 -17.43
N LYS A 210 3.06 -1.81 -16.71
CA LYS A 210 2.97 -0.37 -16.44
C LYS A 210 3.29 -0.07 -14.99
N ILE A 211 3.97 1.04 -14.73
CA ILE A 211 4.28 1.49 -13.37
C ILE A 211 3.29 2.57 -12.97
N VAL A 212 2.42 2.23 -12.01
CA VAL A 212 1.48 3.18 -11.39
C VAL A 212 1.57 2.99 -9.89
N ASN A 213 2.07 3.99 -9.20
CA ASN A 213 2.15 3.96 -7.74
C ASN A 213 0.77 4.16 -7.11
N ASN A 214 0.65 3.90 -5.82
CA ASN A 214 -0.56 4.18 -5.08
C ASN A 214 -0.83 5.70 -5.06
N LEU A 215 -2.10 6.07 -4.99
CA LEU A 215 -2.50 7.47 -4.80
C LEU A 215 -2.68 7.81 -3.33
N SER A 216 -2.55 9.08 -2.99
CA SER A 216 -3.04 9.57 -1.71
C SER A 216 -4.55 9.73 -1.75
N VAL A 217 -5.22 9.21 -0.72
CA VAL A 217 -6.67 9.40 -0.55
C VAL A 217 -6.90 10.77 0.10
N PRO A 218 -7.62 11.70 -0.56
CA PRO A 218 -7.95 13.00 0.02
C PRO A 218 -8.68 12.86 1.36
N LYS A 219 -8.42 13.78 2.30
CA LYS A 219 -9.20 13.86 3.55
C LYS A 219 -10.67 14.14 3.22
N GLU A 220 -11.60 13.42 3.84
CA GLU A 220 -13.04 13.68 3.67
C GLU A 220 -13.44 15.07 4.19
N ASN A 221 -12.76 15.56 5.22
CA ASN A 221 -12.87 16.92 5.72
C ASN A 221 -11.64 17.72 5.30
N LYS A 222 -11.84 18.89 4.70
CA LYS A 222 -10.80 19.89 4.47
C LYS A 222 -10.32 20.42 5.84
N PHE A 223 -9.52 19.65 6.56
CA PHE A 223 -8.71 20.23 7.61
C PHE A 223 -7.73 21.18 6.92
N SER A 224 -7.94 22.47 7.07
CA SER A 224 -6.89 23.44 6.80
C SER A 224 -5.63 22.96 7.52
N PHE A 225 -4.48 23.05 6.85
CA PHE A 225 -3.20 22.97 7.54
C PHE A 225 -3.23 24.01 8.66
N SER A 226 -3.68 23.62 9.86
CA SER A 226 -3.50 24.48 11.01
C SER A 226 -2.00 24.50 11.28
N LYS A 227 -1.39 25.67 11.15
CA LYS A 227 0.03 25.90 11.37
C LYS A 227 0.50 25.53 12.79
N ASN A 228 -0.41 25.16 13.69
CA ASN A 228 -0.18 24.93 15.12
C ASN A 228 -0.51 23.49 15.55
N PHE A 229 0.13 22.49 14.97
CA PHE A 229 0.20 21.18 15.64
C PHE A 229 1.42 21.19 16.56
N ASN A 230 1.20 21.12 17.87
CA ASN A 230 2.28 20.88 18.84
C ASN A 230 3.01 19.61 18.42
N LYS A 231 4.32 19.69 18.29
CA LYS A 231 5.18 18.53 18.01
C LYS A 231 5.08 17.53 19.16
N PHE A 232 5.40 16.27 18.90
CA PHE A 232 5.45 15.26 19.96
C PHE A 232 6.54 15.57 20.99
N ASN A 233 7.66 16.11 20.53
CA ASN A 233 8.82 16.44 21.35
C ASN A 233 9.39 17.79 20.87
N GLU A 234 9.11 18.87 21.62
CA GLU A 234 9.67 20.20 21.33
C GLU A 234 11.18 20.19 21.61
N GLY A 235 11.98 20.50 20.59
CA GLY A 235 13.45 20.48 20.69
C GLY A 235 14.10 19.10 20.51
N GLY A 236 13.30 18.01 20.36
CA GLY A 236 13.80 16.67 20.11
C GLY A 236 13.64 16.20 18.67
N LEU A 237 13.97 14.92 18.45
CA LEU A 237 13.78 14.19 17.18
C LEU A 237 12.75 13.08 17.35
N THR A 238 11.60 13.23 16.69
CA THR A 238 10.55 12.21 16.70
C THR A 238 10.49 11.49 15.38
N ILE A 239 10.69 10.17 15.41
CA ILE A 239 10.55 9.26 14.28
C ILE A 239 9.20 8.55 14.40
N ILE A 240 8.45 8.41 13.30
CA ILE A 240 7.19 7.67 13.27
C ILE A 240 7.21 6.54 12.26
N TYR A 241 6.82 5.36 12.70
CA TYR A 241 6.47 4.25 11.83
C TYR A 241 4.94 4.09 11.84
N ALA A 242 4.28 4.33 10.70
CA ALA A 242 2.83 4.20 10.59
C ALA A 242 2.44 3.07 9.63
N GLY A 243 1.74 2.04 10.13
CA GLY A 243 1.21 0.96 9.30
C GLY A 243 1.33 -0.44 9.88
N ASN A 244 1.34 -1.46 9.02
CA ASN A 244 1.42 -2.86 9.44
C ASN A 244 2.77 -3.20 10.07
N ILE A 245 2.74 -3.74 11.29
CA ILE A 245 3.91 -4.22 12.04
C ILE A 245 4.08 -5.72 11.72
N GLY A 246 4.58 -6.00 10.52
CA GLY A 246 4.69 -7.36 9.98
C GLY A 246 6.12 -7.89 9.92
N ARG A 247 6.27 -9.10 9.35
CA ARG A 247 7.56 -9.82 9.32
C ARG A 247 8.55 -9.25 8.31
N PHE A 248 8.09 -8.73 7.18
CA PHE A 248 8.99 -8.28 6.11
C PHE A 248 9.49 -6.83 6.27
N GLN A 249 9.16 -6.19 7.39
CA GLN A 249 9.67 -4.85 7.69
C GLN A 249 10.98 -4.84 8.49
N GLY A 250 11.38 -5.95 9.09
CA GLY A 250 12.65 -6.05 9.82
C GLY A 250 12.78 -5.10 11.03
N LEU A 251 11.66 -4.78 11.69
CA LEU A 251 11.57 -3.72 12.70
C LEU A 251 12.36 -3.98 13.98
N GLN A 252 12.80 -5.21 14.22
CA GLN A 252 13.66 -5.53 15.37
C GLN A 252 15.02 -4.82 15.33
N ASN A 253 15.59 -4.62 14.13
CA ASN A 253 16.89 -3.98 13.97
C ASN A 253 16.85 -2.51 14.40
N ILE A 254 15.68 -1.86 14.25
CA ILE A 254 15.46 -0.50 14.71
C ILE A 254 15.47 -0.45 16.24
N ILE A 255 14.88 -1.44 16.91
CA ILE A 255 14.89 -1.51 18.38
C ILE A 255 16.33 -1.68 18.89
N TYR A 256 17.17 -2.45 18.20
CA TYR A 256 18.59 -2.57 18.54
C TYR A 256 19.35 -1.24 18.34
N ALA A 257 19.04 -0.46 17.33
CA ALA A 257 19.61 0.90 17.20
C ALA A 257 19.14 1.80 18.35
N PHE A 258 17.88 1.72 18.77
CA PHE A 258 17.35 2.50 19.89
C PHE A 258 17.90 2.05 21.26
N LYS A 259 18.40 0.82 21.40
CA LYS A 259 19.19 0.40 22.57
C LYS A 259 20.46 1.25 22.73
N LEU A 260 21.10 1.61 21.63
CA LEU A 260 22.30 2.45 21.62
C LEU A 260 22.00 3.93 21.92
N LEU A 261 20.72 4.31 21.88
CA LEU A 261 20.23 5.67 22.10
C LEU A 261 19.55 5.87 23.46
N VAL A 262 19.73 4.96 24.42
CA VAL A 262 19.02 5.01 25.73
C VAL A 262 19.33 6.31 26.48
N GLU A 263 20.54 6.84 26.37
CA GLU A 263 20.95 8.11 27.00
C GLU A 263 20.43 9.34 26.26
N TYR A 264 20.02 9.21 25.00
CA TYR A 264 19.51 10.32 24.16
C TYR A 264 17.99 10.44 24.32
N LYS A 265 17.52 10.95 25.45
CA LYS A 265 16.08 11.05 25.80
C LYS A 265 15.29 11.96 24.86
N ASN A 266 15.95 12.83 24.12
CA ASN A 266 15.36 13.70 23.10
C ASN A 266 15.09 13.02 21.76
N ILE A 267 15.50 11.74 21.58
CA ILE A 267 15.21 10.94 20.38
C ILE A 267 14.16 9.89 20.73
N GLU A 268 13.00 9.94 20.07
CA GLU A 268 11.93 8.96 20.30
C GLU A 268 11.42 8.31 19.00
N LEU A 269 10.97 7.07 19.10
CA LEU A 269 10.28 6.35 18.02
C LEU A 269 8.84 6.03 18.42
N ILE A 270 7.91 6.31 17.52
CA ILE A 270 6.50 6.00 17.69
C ILE A 270 6.08 4.96 16.64
N PHE A 271 5.67 3.78 17.09
CA PHE A 271 4.97 2.81 16.26
C PHE A 271 3.47 3.10 16.31
N LEU A 272 2.86 3.41 15.18
CA LEU A 272 1.41 3.62 15.01
C LEU A 272 0.85 2.52 14.12
N GLY A 273 0.28 1.47 14.70
CA GLY A 273 -0.26 0.38 13.91
C GLY A 273 -0.46 -0.93 14.66
N GLU A 274 -0.85 -1.95 13.89
CA GLU A 274 -1.05 -3.32 14.34
C GLU A 274 -0.29 -4.29 13.42
N GLY A 275 -0.06 -5.52 13.91
CA GLY A 275 0.56 -6.57 13.12
C GLY A 275 1.11 -7.71 13.97
N VAL A 276 1.52 -8.78 13.31
CA VAL A 276 1.94 -10.04 13.95
C VAL A 276 3.19 -9.90 14.81
N GLU A 277 4.04 -8.92 14.52
CA GLU A 277 5.28 -8.70 15.25
C GLU A 277 5.12 -7.75 16.45
N LYS A 278 3.96 -7.06 16.60
CA LYS A 278 3.78 -6.00 17.60
C LYS A 278 4.09 -6.45 19.03
N SER A 279 3.50 -7.56 19.47
CA SER A 279 3.70 -8.06 20.84
C SER A 279 5.16 -8.42 21.10
N ARG A 280 5.84 -9.05 20.14
CA ARG A 280 7.26 -9.39 20.23
C ARG A 280 8.14 -8.14 20.31
N LEU A 281 7.84 -7.13 19.49
CA LEU A 281 8.60 -5.88 19.49
C LEU A 281 8.39 -5.06 20.76
N ILE A 282 7.17 -5.07 21.35
CA ILE A 282 6.91 -4.44 22.65
C ILE A 282 7.76 -5.10 23.74
N ALA A 283 7.78 -6.44 23.82
CA ALA A 283 8.58 -7.17 24.79
C ALA A 283 10.07 -6.85 24.63
N LEU A 284 10.59 -6.89 23.38
CA LEU A 284 11.98 -6.57 23.07
C LEU A 284 12.34 -5.13 23.48
N SER A 285 11.49 -4.15 23.15
CA SER A 285 11.69 -2.73 23.48
C SER A 285 11.76 -2.50 25.01
N LYS A 286 10.86 -3.14 25.78
CA LYS A 286 10.85 -3.05 27.24
C LYS A 286 12.12 -3.64 27.85
N ASN A 287 12.52 -4.83 27.40
CA ASN A 287 13.72 -5.53 27.91
C ASN A 287 15.02 -4.73 27.66
N LEU A 288 15.03 -3.91 26.62
CA LEU A 288 16.19 -3.10 26.26
C LEU A 288 16.12 -1.63 26.77
N GLY A 289 15.03 -1.26 27.47
CA GLY A 289 14.86 0.08 28.06
C GLY A 289 14.80 1.21 27.04
N THR A 290 14.35 0.95 25.81
CA THR A 290 14.39 1.92 24.71
C THR A 290 13.29 2.99 24.78
N ASN A 291 13.56 4.20 24.25
CA ASN A 291 12.57 5.27 24.14
C ASN A 291 11.65 5.05 22.90
N ILE A 292 10.86 3.99 22.96
CA ILE A 292 9.93 3.58 21.90
C ILE A 292 8.51 3.49 22.44
N LYS A 293 7.58 4.16 21.75
CA LYS A 293 6.15 4.17 22.11
C LYS A 293 5.34 3.39 21.08
N PHE A 294 4.41 2.56 21.53
CA PHE A 294 3.50 1.82 20.68
C PHE A 294 2.09 2.39 20.82
N LYS A 295 1.52 2.89 19.72
CA LYS A 295 0.15 3.38 19.63
C LYS A 295 -0.71 2.42 18.82
N GLU A 296 -1.99 2.35 19.16
CA GLU A 296 -2.94 1.51 18.46
C GLU A 296 -3.25 2.05 17.06
N TYR A 297 -3.78 1.15 16.23
CA TYR A 297 -4.28 1.53 14.92
C TYR A 297 -5.43 2.53 15.05
N THR A 298 -5.43 3.53 14.18
CA THR A 298 -6.47 4.58 14.13
C THR A 298 -7.03 4.76 12.72
N SER A 299 -8.06 5.60 12.56
CA SER A 299 -8.59 5.93 11.23
C SER A 299 -7.54 6.61 10.35
N TYR A 300 -7.71 6.51 9.04
CA TYR A 300 -6.77 7.05 8.06
C TYR A 300 -6.50 8.56 8.28
N ASP A 301 -7.54 9.36 8.52
CA ASP A 301 -7.39 10.81 8.75
C ASP A 301 -6.70 11.13 10.08
N LYS A 302 -7.03 10.40 11.16
CA LYS A 302 -6.31 10.54 12.44
C LYS A 302 -4.86 10.13 12.31
N ALA A 303 -4.55 9.07 11.54
CA ALA A 303 -3.18 8.66 11.28
C ALA A 303 -2.38 9.76 10.57
N LYS A 304 -2.93 10.40 9.54
CA LYS A 304 -2.30 11.55 8.87
C LYS A 304 -2.00 12.70 9.84
N THR A 305 -2.94 13.01 10.74
CA THR A 305 -2.75 14.04 11.76
C THR A 305 -1.64 13.67 12.75
N ILE A 306 -1.53 12.40 13.13
CA ILE A 306 -0.45 11.91 14.00
C ILE A 306 0.89 11.96 13.26
N ILE A 307 0.94 11.50 12.02
CA ILE A 307 2.13 11.52 11.17
C ILE A 307 2.68 12.94 11.02
N SER A 308 1.81 13.95 10.79
CA SER A 308 2.24 15.34 10.56
C SER A 308 2.93 16.01 11.75
N ARG A 309 2.91 15.37 12.93
CA ARG A 309 3.60 15.86 14.15
C ARG A 309 5.02 15.33 14.29
N ALA A 310 5.41 14.32 13.50
CA ALA A 310 6.74 13.74 13.54
C ALA A 310 7.74 14.55 12.71
N ASP A 311 9.01 14.30 12.94
CA ASP A 311 10.11 14.89 12.17
C ASP A 311 10.54 13.99 11.02
N LEU A 312 10.51 12.68 11.21
CA LEU A 312 10.87 11.66 10.21
C LEU A 312 9.84 10.55 10.13
N GLY A 313 9.53 10.12 8.92
CA GLY A 313 8.70 8.95 8.63
C GLY A 313 9.56 7.72 8.33
N LEU A 314 9.45 6.69 9.16
CA LEU A 314 10.26 5.49 9.04
C LEU A 314 9.68 4.51 8.03
N ILE A 315 10.52 4.09 7.09
CA ILE A 315 10.28 2.97 6.18
C ILE A 315 11.38 1.94 6.41
N SER A 316 11.00 0.68 6.51
CA SER A 316 11.94 -0.42 6.69
C SER A 316 11.45 -1.65 5.95
N LEU A 317 12.34 -2.34 5.26
CA LEU A 317 12.11 -3.61 4.57
C LEU A 317 13.31 -4.55 4.80
N ILE A 318 13.03 -5.84 5.00
CA ILE A 318 14.09 -6.85 5.02
C ILE A 318 14.80 -6.92 3.65
N PRO A 319 16.05 -7.42 3.60
CA PRO A 319 16.82 -7.50 2.36
C PRO A 319 16.07 -8.16 1.21
N ASN A 320 16.23 -7.62 0.00
CA ASN A 320 15.59 -8.02 -1.26
C ASN A 320 14.07 -7.77 -1.35
N MET A 321 13.40 -7.33 -0.30
CA MET A 321 11.94 -7.12 -0.31
C MET A 321 11.51 -6.01 -1.29
N HIS A 322 12.35 -5.01 -1.53
CA HIS A 322 12.11 -3.93 -2.49
C HIS A 322 11.83 -4.41 -3.92
N LYS A 323 12.30 -5.61 -4.27
CA LYS A 323 12.05 -6.25 -5.58
C LYS A 323 10.60 -6.74 -5.75
N PHE A 324 9.88 -6.91 -4.64
CA PHE A 324 8.57 -7.58 -4.62
C PHE A 324 7.43 -6.72 -4.08
N ALA A 325 7.74 -5.66 -3.35
CA ALA A 325 6.76 -4.75 -2.77
C ALA A 325 7.27 -3.31 -2.73
N TYR A 326 6.37 -2.34 -2.82
CA TYR A 326 6.69 -0.92 -2.65
C TYR A 326 5.98 -0.35 -1.42
N PRO A 327 6.69 0.33 -0.50
CA PRO A 327 6.10 0.81 0.74
C PRO A 327 5.10 1.96 0.51
N SER A 328 3.81 1.70 0.65
CA SER A 328 2.75 2.71 0.48
C SER A 328 2.81 3.88 1.47
N LYS A 329 3.52 3.71 2.60
CA LYS A 329 3.73 4.79 3.59
C LYS A 329 4.51 5.97 3.02
N THR A 330 5.36 5.75 2.01
CA THR A 330 6.08 6.78 1.26
C THR A 330 5.13 7.95 0.91
N ILE A 331 4.00 7.62 0.32
CA ILE A 331 3.03 8.61 -0.14
C ILE A 331 2.41 9.37 1.04
N SER A 332 2.07 8.65 2.12
CA SER A 332 1.48 9.27 3.30
C SER A 332 2.45 10.22 4.01
N TYR A 333 3.74 9.90 4.03
CA TYR A 333 4.77 10.77 4.60
C TYR A 333 5.00 12.01 3.75
N LEU A 334 5.21 11.84 2.44
CA LEU A 334 5.42 12.94 1.51
C LEU A 334 4.23 13.91 1.47
N GLU A 335 3.00 13.40 1.49
CA GLU A 335 1.78 14.21 1.55
C GLU A 335 1.71 15.11 2.80
N GLN A 336 2.27 14.64 3.93
CA GLN A 336 2.32 15.41 5.18
C GLN A 336 3.63 16.20 5.31
N ALA A 337 4.42 16.33 4.25
CA ALA A 337 5.74 16.99 4.26
C ALA A 337 6.69 16.38 5.31
N ILE A 338 6.63 15.07 5.55
CA ILE A 338 7.50 14.38 6.50
C ILE A 338 8.63 13.71 5.74
N PRO A 339 9.89 14.14 5.95
CA PRO A 339 11.06 13.50 5.36
C PRO A 339 11.18 12.03 5.76
N ILE A 340 11.68 11.22 4.86
CA ILE A 340 11.71 9.76 5.00
C ILE A 340 13.04 9.33 5.59
N LEU A 341 13.00 8.48 6.61
CA LEU A 341 14.13 7.66 7.05
C LEU A 341 13.89 6.24 6.53
N ALA A 342 14.68 5.81 5.54
CA ALA A 342 14.51 4.51 4.92
C ALA A 342 15.63 3.54 5.32
N LEU A 343 15.26 2.39 5.89
CA LEU A 343 16.14 1.27 6.19
C LEU A 343 15.94 0.20 5.12
N ILE A 344 16.64 0.36 4.02
CA ILE A 344 16.54 -0.44 2.80
C ILE A 344 17.87 -0.40 2.06
N GLU A 345 18.03 -1.30 1.09
CA GLU A 345 19.19 -1.31 0.22
C GLU A 345 19.25 -0.03 -0.64
N GLU A 346 20.44 0.52 -0.80
CA GLU A 346 20.67 1.78 -1.52
C GLU A 346 20.31 1.68 -3.01
N GLU A 347 20.46 0.51 -3.62
CA GLU A 347 20.07 0.25 -5.01
C GLU A 347 18.56 0.18 -5.25
N SER A 348 17.75 0.20 -4.20
CA SER A 348 16.29 0.18 -4.34
C SER A 348 15.73 1.46 -4.96
N ASP A 349 14.65 1.35 -5.76
CA ASP A 349 13.99 2.51 -6.39
C ASP A 349 13.59 3.58 -5.37
N LEU A 350 13.19 3.17 -4.17
CA LEU A 350 12.81 4.10 -3.13
C LEU A 350 14.03 4.84 -2.57
N ALA A 351 15.14 4.15 -2.30
CA ALA A 351 16.37 4.78 -1.83
C ALA A 351 16.88 5.79 -2.85
N GLN A 352 16.93 5.39 -4.13
CA GLN A 352 17.32 6.29 -5.21
C GLN A 352 16.39 7.51 -5.33
N THR A 353 15.09 7.32 -5.15
CA THR A 353 14.11 8.41 -5.13
C THR A 353 14.37 9.37 -3.96
N ILE A 354 14.66 8.84 -2.76
CA ILE A 354 14.95 9.63 -1.56
C ILE A 354 16.20 10.50 -1.77
N LEU A 355 17.28 9.90 -2.24
CA LEU A 355 18.56 10.57 -2.45
C LEU A 355 18.46 11.63 -3.57
N LYS A 356 17.93 11.23 -4.73
CA LYS A 356 17.79 12.11 -5.90
C LYS A 356 16.93 13.34 -5.63
N ASN A 357 15.78 13.16 -4.96
CA ASN A 357 14.83 14.25 -4.70
C ASN A 357 15.10 14.97 -3.36
N LYS A 358 16.13 14.58 -2.61
CA LYS A 358 16.46 15.15 -1.31
C LYS A 358 15.25 15.18 -0.36
N ILE A 359 14.60 14.03 -0.18
CA ILE A 359 13.38 13.90 0.62
C ILE A 359 13.58 13.09 1.91
N GLY A 360 14.84 12.87 2.30
CA GLY A 360 15.15 12.13 3.54
C GLY A 360 16.51 11.48 3.53
N PHE A 361 16.62 10.40 4.28
CA PHE A 361 17.85 9.68 4.56
C PHE A 361 17.68 8.19 4.31
N VAL A 362 18.78 7.53 3.90
CA VAL A 362 18.85 6.07 3.71
C VAL A 362 19.92 5.51 4.65
N SER A 363 19.65 4.37 5.26
CA SER A 363 20.57 3.66 6.11
C SER A 363 20.41 2.15 5.92
N ASP A 364 21.48 1.39 6.11
CA ASP A 364 21.44 -0.07 6.06
C ASP A 364 20.64 -0.62 7.27
N ILE A 365 19.66 -1.45 7.00
CA ILE A 365 18.86 -2.11 8.04
C ILE A 365 19.69 -3.04 8.93
N ASN A 366 20.80 -3.59 8.41
CA ASN A 366 21.65 -4.54 9.12
C ASN A 366 22.71 -3.85 10.01
N ASN A 367 22.78 -2.51 10.01
CA ASN A 367 23.74 -1.77 10.80
C ASN A 367 23.07 -0.83 11.83
N PRO A 368 22.65 -1.34 13.00
CA PRO A 368 22.06 -0.53 14.05
C PRO A 368 22.95 0.61 14.55
N GLN A 369 24.28 0.45 14.54
CA GLN A 369 25.23 1.49 14.97
C GLN A 369 25.21 2.69 14.02
N ASN A 370 25.23 2.45 12.70
CA ASN A 370 25.17 3.52 11.72
C ASN A 370 23.85 4.30 11.83
N LEU A 371 22.73 3.59 12.06
CA LEU A 371 21.45 4.21 12.28
C LEU A 371 21.46 5.09 13.55
N ALA A 372 22.00 4.58 14.67
CA ALA A 372 22.09 5.35 15.90
C ALA A 372 22.94 6.62 15.72
N ASN A 373 24.10 6.52 15.08
CA ASN A 373 24.99 7.65 14.79
C ASN A 373 24.28 8.70 13.89
N LEU A 374 23.54 8.25 12.86
CA LEU A 374 22.75 9.13 12.01
C LEU A 374 21.70 9.90 12.82
N LEU A 375 20.95 9.20 13.69
CA LEU A 375 19.89 9.82 14.51
C LEU A 375 20.46 10.84 15.51
N ILE A 376 21.60 10.56 16.13
CA ILE A 376 22.33 11.51 16.99
C ILE A 376 22.67 12.78 16.19
N LYS A 377 23.30 12.63 15.03
CA LYS A 377 23.65 13.77 14.16
C LYS A 377 22.42 14.59 13.80
N LEU A 378 21.32 13.95 13.41
CA LEU A 378 20.08 14.62 13.01
C LEU A 378 19.35 15.28 14.19
N SER A 379 19.56 14.82 15.41
CA SER A 379 18.99 15.45 16.63
C SER A 379 19.71 16.72 17.04
N ILE A 380 21.00 16.81 16.76
CA ILE A 380 21.86 17.97 17.11
C ILE A 380 21.64 19.11 16.09
N ASP A 381 21.86 18.83 14.81
CA ASP A 381 21.63 19.81 13.74
C ASP A 381 20.29 19.53 13.04
N GLN A 382 19.31 20.40 13.23
CA GLN A 382 17.96 20.24 12.70
C GLN A 382 17.65 21.16 11.50
N LYS A 383 18.66 21.84 10.93
CA LYS A 383 18.50 22.74 9.77
C LYS A 383 17.93 22.02 8.54
N TRP A 384 18.25 20.73 8.38
CA TRP A 384 17.72 19.88 7.30
C TRP A 384 16.18 19.82 7.21
N LYS A 385 15.46 20.10 8.32
CA LYS A 385 14.00 19.92 8.40
C LYS A 385 13.25 20.80 7.40
N ILE A 386 13.66 22.05 7.20
CA ILE A 386 12.94 23.01 6.35
C ILE A 386 13.08 22.60 4.88
N ASP A 387 14.31 22.37 4.42
CA ASP A 387 14.60 22.08 3.02
C ASP A 387 13.99 20.73 2.60
N LEU A 388 14.15 19.71 3.43
CA LEU A 388 13.58 18.39 3.12
C LEU A 388 12.04 18.39 3.11
N LYS A 389 11.39 19.18 3.97
CA LYS A 389 9.91 19.32 3.94
C LYS A 389 9.42 19.91 2.64
N LYS A 390 10.09 20.93 2.11
CA LYS A 390 9.77 21.54 0.81
C LYS A 390 9.94 20.51 -0.30
N SER A 391 11.08 19.80 -0.35
CA SER A 391 11.35 18.74 -1.32
C SER A 391 10.33 17.60 -1.26
N CYS A 392 9.86 17.23 -0.06
CA CYS A 392 8.81 16.23 0.11
C CYS A 392 7.49 16.63 -0.57
N LEU A 393 7.04 17.89 -0.37
CA LEU A 393 5.82 18.38 -1.00
C LEU A 393 5.94 18.47 -2.52
N GLU A 394 7.06 18.97 -3.03
CA GLU A 394 7.34 19.04 -4.46
C GLU A 394 7.35 17.64 -5.10
N THR A 395 8.04 16.69 -4.46
CA THR A 395 8.06 15.29 -4.92
C THR A 395 6.67 14.66 -4.89
N PHE A 396 5.90 14.89 -3.81
CA PHE A 396 4.53 14.43 -3.73
C PHE A 396 3.67 14.97 -4.88
N GLN A 397 3.70 16.29 -5.12
CA GLN A 397 2.90 16.93 -6.16
C GLN A 397 3.24 16.40 -7.56
N ASN A 398 4.53 16.23 -7.84
CA ASN A 398 5.02 15.86 -9.17
C ASN A 398 4.91 14.37 -9.48
N GLN A 399 4.92 13.48 -8.47
CA GLN A 399 5.01 12.04 -8.69
C GLN A 399 3.84 11.23 -8.11
N PHE A 400 3.22 11.69 -7.02
CA PHE A 400 2.27 10.90 -6.22
C PHE A 400 0.92 11.59 -5.97
N SER A 401 0.72 12.81 -6.48
CA SER A 401 -0.56 13.49 -6.35
C SER A 401 -1.69 12.70 -7.02
N GLU A 402 -2.90 12.90 -6.53
CA GLU A 402 -4.09 12.26 -7.09
C GLU A 402 -4.18 12.46 -8.60
N LYS A 403 -3.93 13.68 -9.07
CA LYS A 403 -3.97 14.00 -10.52
C LYS A 403 -3.00 13.14 -11.31
N VAL A 404 -1.71 13.12 -10.91
CA VAL A 404 -0.66 12.37 -11.64
C VAL A 404 -0.97 10.87 -11.70
N ILE A 405 -1.49 10.31 -10.63
CA ILE A 405 -1.82 8.88 -10.59
C ILE A 405 -3.09 8.58 -11.40
N LEU A 406 -4.11 9.45 -11.33
CA LEU A 406 -5.34 9.27 -12.12
C LEU A 406 -5.09 9.44 -13.63
N ASP A 407 -4.23 10.38 -14.04
CA ASP A 407 -3.85 10.54 -15.45
C ASP A 407 -3.22 9.24 -15.99
N LYS A 408 -2.31 8.60 -15.22
CA LYS A 408 -1.73 7.30 -15.59
C LYS A 408 -2.79 6.18 -15.67
N TRP A 409 -3.76 6.17 -14.77
CA TRP A 409 -4.85 5.20 -14.82
C TRP A 409 -5.75 5.41 -16.02
N GLN A 410 -6.00 6.67 -16.41
CA GLN A 410 -6.75 6.99 -17.63
C GLN A 410 -6.06 6.45 -18.86
N ASP A 411 -4.77 6.74 -19.02
CA ASP A 411 -4.00 6.21 -20.15
C ASP A 411 -4.09 4.69 -20.25
N ILE A 412 -4.14 4.00 -19.10
CA ILE A 412 -4.27 2.54 -19.03
C ILE A 412 -5.70 2.09 -19.36
N LEU A 413 -6.71 2.74 -18.85
CA LEU A 413 -8.10 2.34 -19.08
C LEU A 413 -8.49 2.47 -20.55
N TYR A 414 -8.03 3.52 -21.20
CA TYR A 414 -8.46 3.90 -22.54
C TYR A 414 -7.41 3.64 -23.65
N SER A 415 -6.26 3.03 -23.32
CA SER A 415 -5.31 2.46 -24.30
C SER A 415 -5.72 1.03 -24.79
#